data_792b302c2e68f30128be5bff4c7ee9cb
#
_entry.id   792b302c2e68f30128be5bff4c7ee9cb
#
_cell.length_a   1.000
_cell.length_b   1.000
_cell.length_c   1.000
_cell.angle_alpha   90.00
_cell.angle_beta   90.00
_cell.angle_gamma   90.00
#
_symmetry.space_group_name_H-M   'P 1'
#
loop_
_entity.id
_entity.type
_entity.pdbx_description
1 polymer ?
#
loop_
_entity_poly.entity_id
_entity_poly.type
_entity_poly.pdbx_seq_one_letter_code
_entity_poly.pdbx_strand_id
1 'polypeptide(L)'
;PLDEKFSPSKNAKNFFKKYRKLQNTIAIVEKQKELSETELSYLESIVYELEEVSTIEDIDNIYSEICDNLIFGKNANTVNNHVYNKQSKITNSKSSKQSNASNMPEKRNIDGYTVYIGKNNKQNDYLTCRLAQNSDIWFHTKDIHGSHVVLKTDSNLKFTDKSTTVPDAVLYKCASIAAYYSKARMSQNVPVDYT
;
A
#
# COMPACT_ATOMS: atom_id res chain seq x y z
N PRO A 1 -12.38 -45.76 -4.46
CA PRO A 1 -12.71 -47.10 -4.98
C PRO A 1 -12.16 -47.23 -6.40
N LEU A 2 -11.74 -48.43 -6.77
CA LEU A 2 -11.33 -48.77 -8.13
C LEU A 2 -12.59 -48.93 -9.01
N ASP A 3 -12.51 -48.49 -10.26
CA ASP A 3 -13.59 -48.71 -11.22
C ASP A 3 -13.46 -50.11 -11.82
N GLU A 4 -14.44 -50.99 -11.58
CA GLU A 4 -14.44 -52.39 -12.00
C GLU A 4 -14.45 -52.52 -13.53
N LYS A 5 -14.86 -51.48 -14.25
CA LYS A 5 -14.84 -51.47 -15.73
C LYS A 5 -13.45 -51.40 -16.35
N PHE A 6 -12.45 -51.03 -15.56
CA PHE A 6 -11.08 -50.87 -16.02
C PHE A 6 -10.11 -51.84 -15.41
N SER A 7 -9.10 -52.23 -16.14
CA SER A 7 -7.99 -53.06 -15.62
C SER A 7 -7.27 -52.30 -14.47
N PRO A 8 -6.59 -53.03 -13.56
CA PRO A 8 -5.81 -52.41 -12.50
C PRO A 8 -4.80 -51.36 -13.00
N SER A 9 -4.12 -51.65 -14.09
CA SER A 9 -3.16 -50.73 -14.72
C SER A 9 -3.84 -49.43 -15.23
N LYS A 10 -5.04 -49.55 -15.80
CA LYS A 10 -5.80 -48.40 -16.27
C LYS A 10 -6.30 -47.54 -15.12
N ASN A 11 -6.76 -48.16 -14.05
CA ASN A 11 -7.13 -47.47 -12.82
C ASN A 11 -5.93 -46.70 -12.25
N ALA A 12 -4.77 -47.30 -12.08
CA ALA A 12 -3.55 -46.68 -11.61
C ALA A 12 -3.18 -45.45 -12.48
N LYS A 13 -3.20 -45.61 -13.82
CA LYS A 13 -2.92 -44.49 -14.75
C LYS A 13 -3.90 -43.32 -14.57
N ASN A 14 -5.18 -43.61 -14.37
CA ASN A 14 -6.19 -42.57 -14.14
C ASN A 14 -5.96 -41.84 -12.83
N PHE A 15 -5.60 -42.54 -11.74
CA PHE A 15 -5.27 -41.91 -10.46
C PHE A 15 -4.01 -41.04 -10.56
N PHE A 16 -2.94 -41.50 -11.22
CA PHE A 16 -1.75 -40.70 -11.45
C PHE A 16 -2.04 -39.44 -12.28
N LYS A 17 -2.89 -39.54 -13.30
CA LYS A 17 -3.32 -38.38 -14.08
C LYS A 17 -4.08 -37.38 -13.21
N LYS A 18 -5.00 -37.86 -12.36
CA LYS A 18 -5.74 -37.00 -11.43
C LYS A 18 -4.83 -36.36 -10.39
N TYR A 19 -3.90 -37.12 -9.84
CA TYR A 19 -2.90 -36.61 -8.88
C TYR A 19 -2.08 -35.46 -9.47
N ARG A 20 -1.49 -35.65 -10.66
CA ARG A 20 -0.72 -34.59 -11.33
C ARG A 20 -1.57 -33.34 -11.63
N LYS A 21 -2.83 -33.55 -12.06
CA LYS A 21 -3.74 -32.43 -12.26
C LYS A 21 -3.98 -31.64 -10.98
N LEU A 22 -4.22 -32.34 -9.86
CA LEU A 22 -4.44 -31.71 -8.56
C LEU A 22 -3.20 -30.96 -8.05
N GLN A 23 -2.00 -31.54 -8.20
CA GLN A 23 -0.75 -30.84 -7.84
C GLN A 23 -0.59 -29.53 -8.62
N ASN A 24 -0.78 -29.56 -9.94
CA ASN A 24 -0.71 -28.35 -10.74
C ASN A 24 -1.79 -27.32 -10.36
N THR A 25 -3.00 -27.81 -10.02
CA THR A 25 -4.10 -26.93 -9.58
C THR A 25 -3.76 -26.25 -8.27
N ILE A 26 -3.19 -26.96 -7.29
CA ILE A 26 -2.78 -26.38 -5.99
C ILE A 26 -1.80 -25.23 -6.23
N ALA A 27 -0.74 -25.44 -6.99
CA ALA A 27 0.25 -24.40 -7.26
C ALA A 27 -0.35 -23.14 -7.93
N ILE A 28 -1.31 -23.34 -8.85
CA ILE A 28 -2.00 -22.21 -9.52
C ILE A 28 -2.91 -21.47 -8.52
N VAL A 29 -3.65 -22.23 -7.67
CA VAL A 29 -4.57 -21.64 -6.68
C VAL A 29 -3.81 -20.89 -5.61
N GLU A 30 -2.68 -21.42 -5.11
CA GLU A 30 -1.82 -20.75 -4.13
C GLU A 30 -1.33 -19.39 -4.68
N LYS A 31 -0.83 -19.37 -5.92
CA LYS A 31 -0.42 -18.12 -6.57
C LYS A 31 -1.59 -17.15 -6.75
N GLN A 32 -2.76 -17.64 -7.13
CA GLN A 32 -3.95 -16.80 -7.30
C GLN A 32 -4.42 -16.23 -5.96
N LYS A 33 -4.32 -17.03 -4.90
CA LYS A 33 -4.64 -16.60 -3.53
C LYS A 33 -3.73 -15.43 -3.11
N GLU A 34 -2.41 -15.57 -3.27
CA GLU A 34 -1.43 -14.52 -2.96
C GLU A 34 -1.73 -13.21 -3.71
N LEU A 35 -2.03 -13.29 -5.01
CA LEU A 35 -2.42 -12.13 -5.81
C LEU A 35 -3.70 -11.47 -5.29
N SER A 36 -4.71 -12.27 -4.94
CA SER A 36 -5.98 -11.75 -4.41
C SER A 36 -5.83 -11.15 -3.02
N GLU A 37 -4.96 -11.69 -2.17
CA GLU A 37 -4.65 -11.13 -0.85
C GLU A 37 -3.93 -9.77 -0.98
N THR A 38 -3.01 -9.65 -1.94
CA THR A 38 -2.34 -8.37 -2.24
C THR A 38 -3.33 -7.32 -2.75
N GLU A 39 -4.23 -7.71 -3.67
CA GLU A 39 -5.26 -6.82 -4.21
C GLU A 39 -6.25 -6.39 -3.13
N LEU A 40 -6.66 -7.31 -2.25
CA LEU A 40 -7.53 -7.01 -1.11
C LEU A 40 -6.88 -5.99 -0.17
N SER A 41 -5.62 -6.21 0.21
CA SER A 41 -4.87 -5.28 1.06
C SER A 41 -4.79 -3.88 0.44
N TYR A 42 -4.53 -3.78 -0.86
CA TYR A 42 -4.55 -2.50 -1.57
C TYR A 42 -5.93 -1.82 -1.52
N LEU A 43 -7.01 -2.57 -1.78
CA LEU A 43 -8.36 -2.00 -1.72
C LEU A 43 -8.75 -1.57 -0.30
N GLU A 44 -8.32 -2.30 0.72
CA GLU A 44 -8.52 -1.91 2.12
C GLU A 44 -7.77 -0.63 2.48
N SER A 45 -6.57 -0.40 1.92
CA SER A 45 -5.86 0.86 2.11
C SER A 45 -6.59 2.03 1.46
N ILE A 46 -7.13 1.86 0.26
CA ILE A 46 -7.94 2.88 -0.42
C ILE A 46 -9.21 3.22 0.36
N VAL A 47 -9.89 2.21 0.90
CA VAL A 47 -11.08 2.44 1.75
C VAL A 47 -10.70 3.28 2.98
N TYR A 48 -9.60 2.93 3.63
CA TYR A 48 -9.10 3.70 4.78
C TYR A 48 -8.77 5.15 4.39
N GLU A 49 -8.09 5.37 3.27
CA GLU A 49 -7.77 6.71 2.79
C GLU A 49 -9.03 7.54 2.52
N LEU A 50 -10.06 6.93 1.93
CA LEU A 50 -11.35 7.58 1.68
C LEU A 50 -12.08 7.97 2.97
N GLU A 51 -11.95 7.19 4.05
CA GLU A 51 -12.52 7.52 5.36
C GLU A 51 -11.83 8.71 6.03
N GLU A 52 -10.55 8.95 5.73
CA GLU A 52 -9.74 10.03 6.31
C GLU A 52 -9.71 11.30 5.41
N VAL A 53 -10.39 11.30 4.28
CA VAL A 53 -10.48 12.45 3.37
C VAL A 53 -11.04 13.68 4.09
N SER A 54 -10.34 14.80 3.94
CA SER A 54 -10.78 16.09 4.49
C SER A 54 -10.94 17.18 3.43
N THR A 55 -10.39 16.99 2.24
CA THR A 55 -10.44 17.98 1.15
C THR A 55 -10.85 17.34 -0.18
N ILE A 56 -11.36 18.16 -1.11
CA ILE A 56 -11.67 17.72 -2.48
C ILE A 56 -10.39 17.28 -3.20
N GLU A 57 -9.26 17.93 -2.92
CA GLU A 57 -7.96 17.58 -3.50
C GLU A 57 -7.51 16.18 -3.08
N ASP A 58 -7.82 15.73 -1.85
CA ASP A 58 -7.51 14.38 -1.39
C ASP A 58 -8.30 13.35 -2.19
N ILE A 59 -9.57 13.63 -2.50
CA ILE A 59 -10.42 12.76 -3.33
C ILE A 59 -9.85 12.65 -4.75
N ASP A 60 -9.45 13.77 -5.35
CA ASP A 60 -8.88 13.79 -6.70
C ASP A 60 -7.55 13.00 -6.76
N ASN A 61 -6.74 13.07 -5.70
CA ASN A 61 -5.50 12.31 -5.59
C ASN A 61 -5.76 10.80 -5.51
N ILE A 62 -6.70 10.37 -4.67
CA ILE A 62 -7.10 8.96 -4.54
C ILE A 62 -7.72 8.46 -5.86
N TYR A 63 -8.58 9.26 -6.48
CA TYR A 63 -9.18 8.92 -7.78
C TYR A 63 -8.10 8.73 -8.87
N SER A 64 -7.13 9.64 -8.93
CA SER A 64 -5.99 9.51 -9.85
C SER A 64 -5.16 8.26 -9.58
N GLU A 65 -4.96 7.89 -8.32
CA GLU A 65 -4.26 6.67 -7.94
C GLU A 65 -4.99 5.41 -8.40
N ILE A 66 -6.30 5.34 -8.14
CA ILE A 66 -7.12 4.21 -8.58
C ILE A 66 -7.09 4.09 -10.10
N CYS A 67 -7.21 5.21 -10.83
CA CYS A 67 -7.14 5.20 -12.28
C CYS A 67 -5.79 4.70 -12.79
N ASP A 68 -4.69 5.17 -12.22
CA ASP A 68 -3.35 4.73 -12.60
C ASP A 68 -3.18 3.21 -12.39
N ASN A 69 -3.61 2.68 -11.25
CA ASN A 69 -3.50 1.27 -10.94
C ASN A 69 -4.42 0.38 -11.80
N LEU A 70 -5.63 0.84 -12.14
CA LEU A 70 -6.55 0.13 -13.02
C LEU A 70 -6.06 0.11 -14.47
N ILE A 71 -5.42 1.19 -14.95
CA ILE A 71 -4.91 1.30 -16.32
C ILE A 71 -3.64 0.47 -16.49
N PHE A 72 -2.75 0.46 -15.49
CA PHE A 72 -1.49 -0.28 -15.52
C PHE A 72 -1.61 -1.72 -15.00
N GLY A 73 -2.70 -2.07 -14.31
CA GLY A 73 -3.01 -3.44 -13.95
C GLY A 73 -3.23 -4.29 -15.20
N LYS A 74 -2.33 -5.24 -15.46
CA LYS A 74 -2.27 -6.10 -16.67
C LYS A 74 -3.51 -6.96 -16.94
N ASN A 75 -4.65 -6.72 -16.32
CA ASN A 75 -5.92 -7.43 -16.51
C ASN A 75 -7.04 -6.54 -17.05
N ALA A 76 -6.72 -5.44 -17.72
CA ALA A 76 -7.71 -4.53 -18.34
C ALA A 76 -8.49 -5.15 -19.53
N ASN A 77 -8.40 -6.45 -19.77
CA ASN A 77 -9.06 -7.07 -20.92
C ASN A 77 -10.51 -7.53 -20.67
N THR A 78 -11.10 -7.35 -19.49
CA THR A 78 -12.44 -7.93 -19.23
C THR A 78 -13.51 -7.02 -18.63
N VAL A 79 -13.23 -5.83 -18.22
CA VAL A 79 -14.25 -5.04 -17.50
C VAL A 79 -14.34 -3.58 -17.96
N ASN A 80 -14.16 -3.16 -19.14
CA ASN A 80 -14.47 -1.73 -19.38
C ASN A 80 -14.59 -1.26 -20.82
N ASN A 81 -15.49 -1.87 -21.59
CA ASN A 81 -15.99 -1.17 -22.78
C ASN A 81 -17.24 -0.32 -22.55
N HIS A 82 -17.80 -0.28 -21.33
CA HIS A 82 -19.12 0.36 -21.16
C HIS A 82 -19.13 1.69 -20.34
N VAL A 83 -18.11 1.96 -19.54
CA VAL A 83 -18.11 3.18 -18.70
C VAL A 83 -17.21 4.30 -19.29
N TYR A 84 -16.16 3.96 -20.01
CA TYR A 84 -15.19 4.95 -20.52
C TYR A 84 -15.59 5.71 -21.80
N ASN A 85 -16.59 5.23 -22.55
CA ASN A 85 -17.01 5.91 -23.79
C ASN A 85 -17.85 7.19 -23.57
N LYS A 86 -18.18 7.56 -22.34
CA LYS A 86 -18.96 8.79 -22.07
C LYS A 86 -18.14 9.96 -21.54
N GLN A 87 -16.93 9.75 -21.05
CA GLN A 87 -16.09 10.81 -20.48
C GLN A 87 -14.88 11.24 -21.33
N SER A 88 -14.53 10.47 -22.36
CA SER A 88 -13.39 10.82 -23.24
C SER A 88 -13.62 12.01 -24.19
N LYS A 89 -14.75 12.71 -24.09
CA LYS A 89 -15.04 13.92 -24.89
C LYS A 89 -14.81 15.24 -24.16
N ILE A 90 -14.36 15.23 -22.89
CA ILE A 90 -14.24 16.48 -22.11
C ILE A 90 -12.80 16.88 -21.79
N THR A 91 -11.80 16.03 -22.00
CA THR A 91 -10.42 16.38 -21.65
C THR A 91 -9.44 16.31 -22.80
N ASN A 92 -9.72 17.02 -23.90
CA ASN A 92 -8.68 17.51 -24.82
C ASN A 92 -8.27 18.95 -24.43
N SER A 93 -7.98 19.19 -23.17
CA SER A 93 -7.22 20.36 -22.75
C SER A 93 -5.84 19.88 -22.30
N LYS A 94 -4.83 20.39 -23.01
CA LYS A 94 -3.40 20.24 -22.73
C LYS A 94 -3.17 20.23 -21.21
N SER A 95 -2.75 19.11 -20.65
CA SER A 95 -2.32 19.05 -19.26
C SER A 95 -1.04 19.87 -19.12
N SER A 96 -1.21 21.13 -18.77
CA SER A 96 -0.17 21.97 -18.22
C SER A 96 0.40 21.27 -16.96
N LYS A 97 1.71 21.29 -16.83
CA LYS A 97 2.50 20.89 -15.67
C LYS A 97 2.08 21.67 -14.40
N GLN A 98 0.96 21.31 -13.79
CA GLN A 98 0.44 22.02 -12.61
C GLN A 98 -0.24 21.04 -11.65
N SER A 99 0.53 20.07 -11.09
CA SER A 99 -0.01 19.20 -10.05
C SER A 99 1.03 18.57 -9.11
N ASN A 100 2.22 19.15 -8.99
CA ASN A 100 3.20 18.63 -8.02
C ASN A 100 3.00 19.19 -6.59
N ALA A 101 2.14 20.18 -6.38
CA ALA A 101 1.96 20.78 -5.06
C ALA A 101 0.95 20.01 -4.18
N SER A 102 -0.11 19.44 -4.78
CA SER A 102 -1.18 18.75 -4.06
C SER A 102 -0.82 17.34 -3.59
N ASN A 103 0.25 16.76 -4.12
CA ASN A 103 0.70 15.40 -3.78
C ASN A 103 1.90 15.37 -2.81
N MET A 104 2.20 16.50 -2.18
CA MET A 104 3.30 16.59 -1.22
C MET A 104 2.83 16.15 0.18
N PRO A 105 3.65 15.36 0.91
CA PRO A 105 3.36 14.99 2.28
C PRO A 105 3.19 16.21 3.19
N GLU A 106 2.35 16.09 4.19
CA GLU A 106 2.18 17.13 5.19
C GLU A 106 3.46 17.32 5.99
N LYS A 107 3.91 18.58 6.10
CA LYS A 107 5.10 18.94 6.90
C LYS A 107 4.69 19.55 8.22
N ARG A 108 5.22 19.02 9.33
CA ARG A 108 5.04 19.54 10.68
C ARG A 108 6.39 19.80 11.35
N ASN A 109 6.41 20.68 12.35
CA ASN A 109 7.53 20.86 13.26
C ASN A 109 7.14 20.32 14.65
N ILE A 110 7.99 19.45 15.21
CA ILE A 110 7.79 18.84 16.52
C ILE A 110 9.07 19.06 17.33
N ASP A 111 8.99 19.92 18.32
CA ASP A 111 10.12 20.26 19.23
C ASP A 111 11.41 20.64 18.47
N GLY A 112 11.28 21.37 17.35
CA GLY A 112 12.40 21.78 16.50
C GLY A 112 12.74 20.82 15.37
N TYR A 113 12.22 19.60 15.37
CA TYR A 113 12.42 18.61 14.31
C TYR A 113 11.38 18.73 13.22
N THR A 114 11.82 18.58 11.97
CA THR A 114 10.91 18.50 10.83
C THR A 114 10.37 17.07 10.69
N VAL A 115 9.05 16.93 10.64
CA VAL A 115 8.35 15.65 10.45
C VAL A 115 7.48 15.74 9.21
N TYR A 116 7.52 14.72 8.38
CA TYR A 116 6.66 14.56 7.22
C TYR A 116 5.68 13.42 7.44
N ILE A 117 4.44 13.61 7.00
CA ILE A 117 3.32 12.69 7.18
C ILE A 117 2.69 12.45 5.81
N GLY A 118 2.65 11.19 5.37
CA GLY A 118 1.96 10.78 4.16
C GLY A 118 0.53 10.33 4.48
N LYS A 119 -0.45 10.90 3.83
CA LYS A 119 -1.88 10.65 4.06
C LYS A 119 -2.51 9.67 3.06
N ASN A 120 -1.81 9.34 2.00
CA ASN A 120 -2.23 8.38 0.99
C ASN A 120 -1.04 7.57 0.48
N ASN A 121 -1.30 6.50 -0.26
CA ASN A 121 -0.26 5.60 -0.75
C ASN A 121 0.78 6.31 -1.62
N LYS A 122 0.39 7.23 -2.49
CA LYS A 122 1.33 8.01 -3.31
C LYS A 122 2.26 8.88 -2.45
N GLN A 123 1.73 9.52 -1.41
CA GLN A 123 2.53 10.30 -0.47
C GLN A 123 3.43 9.41 0.39
N ASN A 124 2.92 8.24 0.84
CA ASN A 124 3.69 7.25 1.58
C ASN A 124 4.88 6.74 0.76
N ASP A 125 4.66 6.40 -0.50
CA ASP A 125 5.71 6.00 -1.44
C ASP A 125 6.71 7.11 -1.69
N TYR A 126 6.23 8.33 -1.92
CA TYR A 126 7.09 9.49 -2.11
C TYR A 126 7.96 9.75 -0.88
N LEU A 127 7.39 9.68 0.32
CA LEU A 127 8.12 9.81 1.58
C LEU A 127 9.24 8.79 1.70
N THR A 128 8.92 7.53 1.47
CA THR A 128 9.86 6.42 1.71
C THR A 128 10.91 6.32 0.60
N CYS A 129 10.50 6.47 -0.68
CA CYS A 129 11.37 6.21 -1.82
C CYS A 129 12.11 7.45 -2.34
N ARG A 130 11.65 8.66 -2.03
CA ARG A 130 12.20 9.90 -2.60
C ARG A 130 12.70 10.90 -1.58
N LEU A 131 11.98 11.06 -0.45
CA LEU A 131 12.24 12.13 0.50
C LEU A 131 13.07 11.69 1.70
N ALA A 132 12.84 10.46 2.19
CA ALA A 132 13.59 9.90 3.31
C ALA A 132 15.05 9.65 2.93
N GLN A 133 15.96 9.96 3.85
CA GLN A 133 17.38 9.68 3.78
C GLN A 133 17.75 8.60 4.80
N ASN A 134 18.89 7.96 4.62
CA ASN A 134 19.36 6.90 5.53
C ASN A 134 19.55 7.39 6.99
N SER A 135 19.70 8.70 7.19
CA SER A 135 19.79 9.31 8.52
C SER A 135 18.44 9.53 9.17
N ASP A 136 17.33 9.57 8.41
CA ASP A 136 16.01 9.86 8.95
C ASP A 136 15.41 8.66 9.69
N ILE A 137 14.43 8.92 10.55
CA ILE A 137 13.70 7.88 11.25
C ILE A 137 12.29 7.77 10.66
N TRP A 138 11.97 6.58 10.19
CA TRP A 138 10.66 6.24 9.65
C TRP A 138 9.80 5.54 10.70
N PHE A 139 8.51 5.85 10.76
CA PHE A 139 7.53 5.25 11.66
C PHE A 139 6.32 4.77 10.87
N HIS A 140 5.79 3.61 11.23
CA HIS A 140 4.53 3.07 10.72
C HIS A 140 3.88 2.14 11.75
N THR A 141 2.56 2.05 11.75
CA THR A 141 1.82 1.10 12.59
C THR A 141 2.03 -0.32 12.09
N LYS A 142 2.38 -1.23 13.01
CA LYS A 142 2.70 -2.61 12.68
C LYS A 142 1.48 -3.36 12.18
N ASP A 143 1.58 -3.94 10.98
CA ASP A 143 0.54 -4.78 10.35
C ASP A 143 -0.85 -4.10 10.22
N ILE A 144 -0.88 -2.75 10.24
CA ILE A 144 -2.12 -1.97 10.17
C ILE A 144 -1.97 -0.87 9.13
N HIS A 145 -2.97 -0.68 8.26
CA HIS A 145 -2.97 0.42 7.30
C HIS A 145 -2.93 1.77 8.01
N GLY A 146 -2.08 2.65 7.50
CA GLY A 146 -1.87 3.97 8.09
C GLY A 146 -0.86 4.82 7.33
N SER A 147 -0.58 5.98 7.87
CA SER A 147 0.37 6.95 7.35
C SER A 147 1.81 6.55 7.63
N HIS A 148 2.68 6.77 6.64
CA HIS A 148 4.12 6.83 6.88
C HIS A 148 4.48 8.17 7.52
N VAL A 149 5.27 8.13 8.57
CA VAL A 149 5.79 9.32 9.25
C VAL A 149 7.30 9.29 9.17
N VAL A 150 7.92 10.37 8.71
CA VAL A 150 9.37 10.48 8.59
C VAL A 150 9.86 11.67 9.40
N LEU A 151 10.68 11.41 10.38
CA LEU A 151 11.39 12.39 11.18
C LEU A 151 12.74 12.70 10.52
N LYS A 152 12.93 13.94 10.09
CA LYS A 152 14.20 14.40 9.51
C LYS A 152 15.24 14.57 10.61
N THR A 153 16.38 13.93 10.44
CA THR A 153 17.54 14.10 11.30
C THR A 153 18.72 14.69 10.51
N ASP A 154 19.74 15.13 11.20
CA ASP A 154 20.93 15.66 10.52
C ASP A 154 21.67 14.57 9.76
N SER A 155 22.03 14.88 8.50
CA SER A 155 22.69 13.94 7.57
C SER A 155 24.05 13.42 8.05
N ASN A 156 24.62 13.99 9.12
CA ASN A 156 25.90 13.62 9.68
C ASN A 156 25.83 12.52 10.75
N LEU A 157 24.60 12.09 11.13
CA LEU A 157 24.43 11.04 12.14
C LEU A 157 24.55 9.67 11.50
N LYS A 158 25.42 8.82 12.07
CA LYS A 158 25.55 7.42 11.65
C LYS A 158 24.29 6.63 12.07
N PHE A 159 23.90 5.66 11.26
CA PHE A 159 22.72 4.83 11.48
C PHE A 159 22.62 4.19 12.88
N THR A 160 23.76 3.93 13.52
CA THR A 160 23.85 3.32 14.87
C THR A 160 23.48 4.27 16.02
N ASP A 161 23.49 5.60 15.78
CA ASP A 161 23.37 6.59 16.86
C ASP A 161 22.06 7.39 16.81
N LYS A 162 21.14 7.03 15.89
CA LYS A 162 19.90 7.80 15.65
C LYS A 162 19.01 7.93 16.90
N SER A 163 18.80 6.84 17.62
CA SER A 163 17.96 6.82 18.82
C SER A 163 18.58 7.53 20.02
N THR A 164 19.93 7.65 20.03
CA THR A 164 20.65 8.35 21.11
C THR A 164 20.67 9.86 20.93
N THR A 165 20.44 10.36 19.73
CA THR A 165 20.50 11.80 19.39
C THR A 165 19.15 12.48 19.36
N VAL A 166 18.07 11.72 19.15
CA VAL A 166 16.69 12.24 19.17
C VAL A 166 16.07 11.93 20.54
N PRO A 167 15.51 12.93 21.24
CA PRO A 167 14.86 12.69 22.51
C PRO A 167 13.70 11.71 22.41
N ASP A 168 13.57 10.79 23.38
CA ASP A 168 12.47 9.81 23.43
C ASP A 168 11.08 10.46 23.34
N ALA A 169 10.93 11.66 23.90
CA ALA A 169 9.69 12.43 23.81
C ALA A 169 9.29 12.76 22.36
N VAL A 170 10.28 13.04 21.49
CA VAL A 170 10.04 13.31 20.07
C VAL A 170 9.70 12.02 19.32
N LEU A 171 10.43 10.93 19.59
CA LEU A 171 10.13 9.61 19.03
C LEU A 171 8.70 9.18 19.40
N TYR A 172 8.32 9.34 20.65
CA TYR A 172 6.97 9.00 21.12
C TYR A 172 5.89 9.85 20.43
N LYS A 173 6.13 11.16 20.24
CA LYS A 173 5.20 12.03 19.50
C LYS A 173 5.06 11.59 18.04
N CYS A 174 6.15 11.22 17.37
CA CYS A 174 6.12 10.73 16.00
C CYS A 174 5.36 9.38 15.89
N ALA A 175 5.63 8.47 16.83
CA ALA A 175 4.90 7.19 16.90
C ALA A 175 3.40 7.42 17.19
N SER A 176 3.06 8.37 18.07
CA SER A 176 1.66 8.73 18.33
C SER A 176 0.97 9.32 17.10
N ILE A 177 1.67 10.08 16.28
CA ILE A 177 1.15 10.57 15.01
C ILE A 177 0.89 9.42 14.03
N ALA A 178 1.83 8.47 13.89
CA ALA A 178 1.63 7.29 13.06
C ALA A 178 0.41 6.47 13.53
N ALA A 179 0.26 6.27 14.84
CA ALA A 179 -0.89 5.60 15.43
C ALA A 179 -2.21 6.37 15.19
N TYR A 180 -2.19 7.70 15.32
CA TYR A 180 -3.36 8.55 15.07
C TYR A 180 -3.85 8.48 13.64
N TYR A 181 -2.92 8.51 12.66
CA TYR A 181 -3.22 8.35 11.24
C TYR A 181 -3.16 6.88 10.81
N SER A 182 -3.82 6.00 11.56
CA SER A 182 -3.97 4.58 11.24
C SER A 182 -5.38 4.08 11.53
N LYS A 183 -5.73 2.96 10.94
CA LYS A 183 -7.01 2.27 11.20
C LYS A 183 -7.21 1.91 12.68
N ALA A 184 -6.12 1.88 13.47
CA ALA A 184 -6.16 1.58 14.90
C ALA A 184 -6.21 2.82 15.80
N ARG A 185 -6.49 4.02 15.29
CA ARG A 185 -6.42 5.28 16.06
C ARG A 185 -7.29 5.31 17.33
N MET A 186 -8.36 4.52 17.37
CA MET A 186 -9.26 4.42 18.54
C MET A 186 -8.81 3.34 19.53
N SER A 187 -7.72 2.62 19.25
CA SER A 187 -7.19 1.57 20.12
C SER A 187 -6.25 2.16 21.17
N GLN A 188 -6.22 1.55 22.37
CA GLN A 188 -5.39 2.07 23.47
C GLN A 188 -3.89 1.80 23.30
N ASN A 189 -3.53 0.65 22.72
CA ASN A 189 -2.13 0.23 22.55
C ASN A 189 -1.89 -0.14 21.09
N VAL A 190 -1.35 0.79 20.32
CA VAL A 190 -1.02 0.58 18.92
C VAL A 190 0.48 0.33 18.77
N PRO A 191 0.91 -0.84 18.32
CA PRO A 191 2.31 -1.09 18.04
C PRO A 191 2.77 -0.27 16.84
N VAL A 192 3.90 0.42 16.98
CA VAL A 192 4.52 1.22 15.93
C VAL A 192 5.95 0.74 15.72
N ASP A 193 6.24 0.35 14.49
CA ASP A 193 7.60 0.03 14.05
C ASP A 193 8.31 1.33 13.66
N TYR A 194 9.61 1.42 13.97
CA TYR A 194 10.46 2.53 13.54
C TYR A 194 11.87 2.03 13.17
N THR A 195 12.52 2.71 12.26
CA THR A 195 13.84 2.32 11.75
C THR A 195 14.68 3.54 11.34
#